data_2f8f23360b18bea1d629ebf4a767e8a8
#
_entry.id   2f8f23360b18bea1d629ebf4a767e8a8
#
_cell.length_a   1.000
_cell.length_b   1.000
_cell.length_c   1.000
_cell.angle_alpha   90.00
_cell.angle_beta   90.00
_cell.angle_gamma   90.00
#
_symmetry.space_group_name_H-M   'P 1'
#
loop_
_entity.id
_entity.type
_entity.pdbx_description
1 polymer ?
#
loop_
_entity_poly.entity_id
_entity_poly.type
_entity_poly.pdbx_seq_one_letter_code
_entity_poly.pdbx_strand_id
1 'polypeptide(L)'
;MSTSERDPIQFPSFPKPAVRAVLWEGRGKPSEEAIREQLTAEGYGVVRWTNEPATGYPPHAHIYPETMWVVSGNLTVVLPADSRLLELLPGDRVEIPQGVLHGVMAGPEGATYLLATR
;
A
#
# COMPACT_ATOMS: atom_id res chain seq x y z
N MET A 1 18.26 -37.03 30.89
CA MET A 1 18.19 -36.47 30.33
C MET A 1 17.57 -35.94 29.83
N SER A 2 17.49 -35.56 29.66
CA SER A 2 16.93 -34.82 29.22
C SER A 2 16.60 -34.86 28.23
N THR A 3 16.03 -34.94 27.76
CA THR A 3 15.75 -34.88 26.88
C THR A 3 15.39 -34.14 26.28
N SER A 4 14.97 -33.99 26.49
CA SER A 4 14.56 -33.17 25.98
C SER A 4 15.11 -32.15 26.15
N GLU A 5 15.83 -32.35 26.48
CA GLU A 5 16.69 -31.45 26.54
C GLU A 5 17.10 -30.90 25.35
N ARG A 6 16.54 -31.25 24.38
CA ARG A 6 16.77 -30.61 23.13
C ARG A 6 16.00 -29.30 23.08
N ASP A 7 16.65 -28.20 22.80
CA ASP A 7 16.01 -26.92 22.62
C ASP A 7 15.09 -26.95 21.40
N PRO A 8 14.02 -26.18 21.40
CA PRO A 8 13.20 -26.03 20.21
C PRO A 8 14.05 -25.60 19.03
N ILE A 9 13.72 -26.12 17.87
CA ILE A 9 14.37 -25.67 16.64
C ILE A 9 14.07 -24.21 16.43
N GLN A 10 15.12 -23.40 16.29
CA GLN A 10 15.00 -21.97 16.04
C GLN A 10 15.18 -21.74 14.56
N PHE A 11 14.12 -21.26 13.92
CA PHE A 11 14.24 -20.85 12.54
C PHE A 11 14.77 -19.43 12.47
N PRO A 12 15.55 -19.09 11.46
CA PRO A 12 16.01 -17.72 11.29
C PRO A 12 14.81 -16.78 11.20
N SER A 13 14.92 -15.62 11.86
CA SER A 13 13.93 -14.58 11.71
C SER A 13 14.24 -13.81 10.45
N PHE A 14 13.29 -13.81 9.53
CA PHE A 14 13.42 -12.98 8.34
C PHE A 14 12.60 -11.73 8.55
N PRO A 15 13.09 -10.57 8.09
CA PRO A 15 12.30 -9.36 8.17
C PRO A 15 10.98 -9.56 7.44
N LYS A 16 9.88 -9.12 8.04
CA LYS A 16 8.61 -9.11 7.34
C LYS A 16 8.70 -8.10 6.21
N PRO A 17 8.11 -8.39 5.04
CA PRO A 17 8.02 -7.37 4.01
C PRO A 17 7.33 -6.13 4.58
N ALA A 18 7.95 -4.99 4.42
CA ALA A 18 7.45 -3.75 5.00
C ALA A 18 6.65 -2.96 4.00
N VAL A 19 5.46 -2.51 4.43
CA VAL A 19 4.70 -1.52 3.68
C VAL A 19 5.42 -0.18 3.84
N ARG A 20 5.67 0.49 2.73
CA ARG A 20 6.39 1.75 2.72
C ARG A 20 5.48 2.87 2.24
N ALA A 21 5.30 3.88 3.08
CA ALA A 21 4.57 5.08 2.72
C ALA A 21 5.55 6.21 2.44
N VAL A 22 5.32 6.91 1.33
CA VAL A 22 6.11 8.08 0.95
C VAL A 22 5.15 9.26 0.88
N LEU A 23 5.30 10.20 1.81
CA LEU A 23 4.39 11.32 1.91
C LEU A 23 4.73 12.40 0.87
N TRP A 24 3.69 13.06 0.39
CA TRP A 24 3.84 14.15 -0.56
C TRP A 24 4.52 15.34 0.10
N GLU A 25 5.61 15.80 -0.50
CA GLU A 25 6.35 16.95 -0.02
C GLU A 25 6.24 18.15 -0.97
N GLY A 26 5.49 17.99 -2.05
CA GLY A 26 5.28 19.05 -3.02
C GLY A 26 4.30 20.10 -2.51
N ARG A 27 4.24 21.23 -3.22
CA ARG A 27 3.30 22.29 -2.91
C ARG A 27 2.01 22.08 -3.70
N GLY A 28 0.88 22.33 -3.05
CA GLY A 28 -0.42 22.22 -3.69
C GLY A 28 -0.78 20.80 -4.04
N LYS A 29 -1.72 20.63 -4.94
CA LYS A 29 -2.17 19.32 -5.38
C LYS A 29 -1.16 18.72 -6.36
N PRO A 30 -0.89 17.43 -6.24
CA PRO A 30 -0.04 16.77 -7.23
C PRO A 30 -0.75 16.72 -8.59
N SER A 31 0.04 16.72 -9.65
CA SER A 31 -0.48 16.54 -11.00
C SER A 31 -0.60 15.03 -11.26
N GLU A 32 -1.78 14.58 -11.65
CA GLU A 32 -1.98 13.17 -12.02
C GLU A 32 -1.06 12.78 -13.16
N GLU A 33 -0.87 13.68 -14.13
CA GLU A 33 0.02 13.42 -15.26
C GLU A 33 1.46 13.24 -14.82
N ALA A 34 1.94 14.08 -13.91
CA ALA A 34 3.31 13.98 -13.41
C ALA A 34 3.51 12.68 -12.62
N ILE A 35 2.52 12.28 -11.83
CA ILE A 35 2.57 11.02 -11.09
C ILE A 35 2.65 9.85 -12.08
N ARG A 36 1.80 9.87 -13.11
CA ARG A 36 1.78 8.82 -14.12
C ARG A 36 3.11 8.73 -14.85
N GLU A 37 3.67 9.87 -15.20
CA GLU A 37 4.97 9.91 -15.88
C GLU A 37 6.06 9.30 -15.01
N GLN A 38 6.07 9.63 -13.73
CA GLN A 38 7.06 9.08 -12.82
C GLN A 38 6.90 7.57 -12.65
N LEU A 39 5.70 7.08 -12.45
CA LEU A 39 5.44 5.65 -12.32
C LEU A 39 5.84 4.91 -13.60
N THR A 40 5.53 5.47 -14.75
CA THR A 40 5.91 4.90 -16.04
C THR A 40 7.43 4.85 -16.18
N ALA A 41 8.11 5.91 -15.77
CA ALA A 41 9.57 5.96 -15.80
C ALA A 41 10.20 4.92 -14.87
N GLU A 42 9.51 4.56 -13.79
CA GLU A 42 9.96 3.50 -12.87
C GLU A 42 9.62 2.10 -13.38
N GLY A 43 9.01 1.98 -14.54
CA GLY A 43 8.72 0.70 -15.17
C GLY A 43 7.36 0.11 -14.81
N TYR A 44 6.48 0.90 -14.19
CA TYR A 44 5.15 0.41 -13.81
C TYR A 44 4.16 0.48 -14.97
N GLY A 45 3.25 -0.49 -15.00
CA GLY A 45 1.98 -0.34 -15.68
C GLY A 45 1.02 0.36 -14.73
N VAL A 46 0.25 1.32 -15.23
CA VAL A 46 -0.55 2.22 -14.39
C VAL A 46 -2.02 2.14 -14.78
N VAL A 47 -2.88 1.99 -13.77
CA VAL A 47 -4.32 2.01 -13.93
C VAL A 47 -4.89 3.08 -13.01
N ARG A 48 -5.76 3.93 -13.53
CA ARG A 48 -6.47 4.92 -12.74
C ARG A 48 -7.67 4.26 -12.08
N TRP A 49 -7.79 4.44 -10.78
CA TRP A 49 -8.86 3.84 -10.00
C TRP A 49 -9.58 4.89 -9.18
N THR A 50 -10.90 4.74 -9.06
CA THR A 50 -11.72 5.64 -8.26
C THR A 50 -12.63 4.81 -7.36
N ASN A 51 -12.63 5.15 -6.08
CA ASN A 51 -13.57 4.60 -5.12
C ASN A 51 -14.58 5.66 -4.76
N GLU A 52 -15.85 5.28 -4.76
CA GLU A 52 -16.93 6.14 -4.30
C GLU A 52 -16.74 6.51 -2.83
N PRO A 53 -17.39 7.60 -2.35
CA PRO A 53 -17.29 7.98 -0.95
C PRO A 53 -17.60 6.84 0.00
N ALA A 54 -16.76 6.68 1.01
CA ALA A 54 -16.90 5.70 2.08
C ALA A 54 -17.02 4.25 1.57
N THR A 55 -16.45 3.96 0.41
CA THR A 55 -16.39 2.60 -0.12
C THR A 55 -14.94 2.13 -0.24
N GLY A 56 -14.75 0.84 -0.35
CA GLY A 56 -13.42 0.27 -0.48
C GLY A 56 -13.46 -1.22 -0.75
N TYR A 57 -12.36 -1.87 -0.50
CA TYR A 57 -12.20 -3.30 -0.66
C TYR A 57 -11.75 -3.93 0.63
N PRO A 58 -12.30 -5.12 0.96
CA PRO A 58 -11.85 -5.85 2.14
C PRO A 58 -10.39 -6.28 1.96
N PRO A 59 -9.72 -6.62 3.06
CA PRO A 59 -8.33 -7.07 2.98
C PRO A 59 -8.15 -8.27 2.09
N HIS A 60 -7.12 -8.20 1.25
CA HIS A 60 -6.71 -9.24 0.33
C HIS A 60 -5.20 -9.14 0.13
N ALA A 61 -4.60 -10.14 -0.49
CA ALA A 61 -3.18 -10.14 -0.78
C ALA A 61 -2.96 -10.55 -2.23
N HIS A 62 -1.91 -10.01 -2.82
CA HIS A 62 -1.53 -10.35 -4.20
C HIS A 62 -0.20 -11.09 -4.22
N ILE A 63 0.03 -11.83 -5.28
CA ILE A 63 1.31 -12.51 -5.51
C ILE A 63 2.36 -11.59 -6.14
N TYR A 64 2.01 -10.32 -6.31
CA TYR A 64 2.91 -9.29 -6.87
C TYR A 64 2.88 -8.07 -5.97
N PRO A 65 3.95 -7.26 -5.96
CA PRO A 65 3.92 -5.99 -5.23
C PRO A 65 3.05 -4.97 -5.97
N GLU A 66 2.49 -4.05 -5.20
CA GLU A 66 1.56 -3.06 -5.71
C GLU A 66 1.89 -1.68 -5.14
N THR A 67 1.78 -0.66 -5.96
CA THR A 67 1.97 0.72 -5.54
C THR A 67 0.66 1.48 -5.79
N MET A 68 0.26 2.28 -4.81
CA MET A 68 -0.89 3.18 -4.94
C MET A 68 -0.43 4.59 -4.68
N TRP A 69 -0.78 5.51 -5.56
CA TRP A 69 -0.43 6.92 -5.44
C TRP A 69 -1.70 7.76 -5.54
N VAL A 70 -2.05 8.45 -4.45
CA VAL A 70 -3.32 9.18 -4.36
C VAL A 70 -3.25 10.46 -5.17
N VAL A 71 -4.26 10.68 -6.00
CA VAL A 71 -4.41 11.87 -6.81
C VAL A 71 -5.35 12.87 -6.14
N SER A 72 -6.49 12.39 -5.64
CA SER A 72 -7.48 13.26 -5.00
C SER A 72 -8.30 12.47 -3.97
N GLY A 73 -8.95 13.20 -3.09
CA GLY A 73 -9.66 12.60 -1.96
C GLY A 73 -8.70 12.07 -0.91
N ASN A 74 -9.11 11.08 -0.16
CA ASN A 74 -8.20 10.37 0.73
C ASN A 74 -8.51 8.89 0.76
N LEU A 75 -7.47 8.10 0.99
CA LEU A 75 -7.54 6.66 0.96
C LEU A 75 -6.89 6.12 2.23
N THR A 76 -7.62 5.35 3.00
CA THR A 76 -7.05 4.65 4.15
C THR A 76 -6.70 3.24 3.73
N VAL A 77 -5.43 2.87 3.94
CA VAL A 77 -4.95 1.50 3.73
C VAL A 77 -5.04 0.78 5.07
N VAL A 78 -5.73 -0.36 5.05
CA VAL A 78 -5.92 -1.19 6.23
C VAL A 78 -4.91 -2.32 6.19
N LEU A 79 -4.11 -2.45 7.24
CA LEU A 79 -3.07 -3.47 7.36
C LEU A 79 -3.37 -4.34 8.59
N PRO A 80 -4.20 -5.38 8.43
CA PRO A 80 -4.67 -6.16 9.58
C PRO A 80 -3.55 -6.84 10.37
N ALA A 81 -2.53 -7.34 9.69
CA ALA A 81 -1.45 -8.05 10.37
C ALA A 81 -0.70 -7.18 11.38
N ASP A 82 -0.67 -5.86 11.16
CA ASP A 82 0.00 -4.91 12.03
C ASP A 82 -0.99 -4.09 12.87
N SER A 83 -2.28 -4.38 12.76
CA SER A 83 -3.35 -3.59 13.39
C SER A 83 -3.17 -2.11 13.07
N ARG A 84 -2.91 -1.79 11.81
CA ARG A 84 -2.48 -0.46 11.39
C ARG A 84 -3.36 0.09 10.28
N LEU A 85 -3.63 1.38 10.38
CA LEU A 85 -4.31 2.13 9.34
C LEU A 85 -3.37 3.22 8.84
N LEU A 86 -3.25 3.35 7.53
CA LEU A 86 -2.48 4.43 6.90
C LEU A 86 -3.44 5.31 6.13
N GLU A 87 -3.61 6.56 6.58
CA GLU A 87 -4.37 7.52 5.81
C GLU A 87 -3.46 8.20 4.80
N LEU A 88 -3.83 8.10 3.53
CA LEU A 88 -3.08 8.71 2.43
C LEU A 88 -3.87 9.89 1.88
N LEU A 89 -3.20 11.04 1.80
CA LEU A 89 -3.72 12.27 1.24
C LEU A 89 -3.21 12.45 -0.20
N PRO A 90 -3.77 13.39 -0.97
CA PRO A 90 -3.31 13.60 -2.34
C PRO A 90 -1.79 13.79 -2.42
N GLY A 91 -1.15 13.02 -3.26
CA GLY A 91 0.30 13.01 -3.42
C GLY A 91 1.02 11.95 -2.62
N ASP A 92 0.37 11.38 -1.61
CA ASP A 92 0.98 10.30 -0.84
C ASP A 92 0.98 9.00 -1.63
N ARG A 93 2.04 8.23 -1.46
CA ARG A 93 2.26 6.97 -2.16
C ARG A 93 2.50 5.87 -1.14
N VAL A 94 1.95 4.69 -1.40
CA VAL A 94 2.23 3.50 -0.59
C VAL A 94 2.70 2.38 -1.49
N GLU A 95 3.72 1.66 -1.02
CA GLU A 95 4.25 0.48 -1.69
C GLU A 95 3.95 -0.73 -0.82
N ILE A 96 3.19 -1.67 -1.37
CA ILE A 96 2.75 -2.86 -0.66
C ILE A 96 3.43 -4.08 -1.26
N PRO A 97 4.29 -4.75 -0.50
CA PRO A 97 4.97 -5.95 -1.00
C PRO A 97 3.99 -7.09 -1.31
N GLN A 98 4.43 -8.00 -2.16
CA GLN A 98 3.64 -9.20 -2.43
C GLN A 98 3.36 -9.95 -1.12
N GLY A 99 2.17 -10.55 -1.04
CA GLY A 99 1.78 -11.37 0.10
C GLY A 99 1.31 -10.60 1.32
N VAL A 100 1.37 -9.27 1.32
CA VAL A 100 0.89 -8.47 2.44
C VAL A 100 -0.61 -8.27 2.36
N LEU A 101 -1.32 -8.71 3.39
CA LEU A 101 -2.77 -8.52 3.47
C LEU A 101 -3.07 -7.03 3.66
N HIS A 102 -3.91 -6.48 2.79
CA HIS A 102 -4.27 -5.08 2.84
C HIS A 102 -5.66 -4.85 2.27
N GLY A 103 -6.35 -3.87 2.82
CA GLY A 103 -7.60 -3.37 2.29
C GLY A 103 -7.51 -1.87 2.12
N VAL A 104 -8.49 -1.29 1.48
CA VAL A 104 -8.57 0.16 1.30
C VAL A 104 -9.98 0.65 1.58
N MET A 105 -10.06 1.89 2.06
CA MET A 105 -11.33 2.57 2.30
C MET A 105 -11.17 4.02 1.88
N ALA A 106 -12.04 4.46 0.98
CA ALA A 106 -12.07 5.87 0.58
C ALA A 106 -12.73 6.70 1.69
N GLY A 107 -12.27 7.94 1.81
CA GLY A 107 -12.87 8.89 2.74
C GLY A 107 -14.23 9.41 2.28
N PRO A 108 -14.79 10.40 3.00
CA PRO A 108 -16.16 10.87 2.73
C PRO A 108 -16.34 11.54 1.37
N GLU A 109 -15.25 11.92 0.72
CA GLU A 109 -15.32 12.51 -0.63
C GLU A 109 -14.86 11.55 -1.72
N GLY A 110 -14.63 10.29 -1.37
CA GLY A 110 -14.08 9.32 -2.30
C GLY A 110 -12.58 9.43 -2.41
N ALA A 111 -12.01 8.69 -3.33
CA ALA A 111 -10.60 8.73 -3.61
C ALA A 111 -10.32 8.35 -5.06
N THR A 112 -9.40 9.07 -5.68
CA THR A 112 -8.85 8.71 -6.98
C THR A 112 -7.36 8.48 -6.81
N TYR A 113 -6.88 7.38 -7.31
CA TYR A 113 -5.47 7.02 -7.19
C TYR A 113 -4.99 6.25 -8.40
N LEU A 114 -3.69 6.25 -8.61
CA LEU A 114 -3.06 5.45 -9.64
C LEU A 114 -2.53 4.17 -9.01
N LEU A 115 -2.97 3.06 -9.57
CA LEU A 115 -2.58 1.73 -9.15
C LEU A 115 -1.50 1.25 -10.10
N ALA A 116 -0.36 0.89 -9.56
CA ALA A 116 0.82 0.58 -10.37
C ALA A 116 1.38 -0.79 -10.02
N THR A 117 1.66 -1.57 -11.06
CA THR A 117 2.28 -2.89 -10.91
C THR A 117 3.34 -3.08 -11.98
N ARG A 118 4.30 -3.95 -11.68
CA ARG A 118 5.38 -4.28 -12.62
C ARG A 118 5.97 -5.64 -12.34
#